data_eac93fc8419528785b758181fcf2691e
#
_entry.id   eac93fc8419528785b758181fcf2691e
#
_cell.length_a   1.000
_cell.length_b   1.000
_cell.length_c   1.000
_cell.angle_alpha   90.00
_cell.angle_beta   90.00
_cell.angle_gamma   90.00
#
_symmetry.space_group_name_H-M   'P 1'
#
loop_
_entity.id
_entity.type
_entity.pdbx_description
1 polymer ?
#
loop_
_entity_poly.entity_id
_entity_poly.type
_entity_poly.pdbx_seq_one_letter_code
_entity_poly.pdbx_strand_id
1 'polypeptide(L)'
;MNSLYLTDGYKTGHHQQYPKGTNKVYSNWTPRGNKYAPRGCDKVVSFGQQMVLKWLVSEFEENFFSQPKEKVCGEMKTELSMYLGTDYDVTHFEELHDLGYLPIEVKSLEEGVEVPLR
;
A
#
# COMPACT_ATOMS: atom_id res chain seq x y z
N MET A 1 15.81 1.96 1.13
CA MET A 1 15.19 0.60 1.30
C MET A 1 14.19 0.44 0.17
N ASN A 2 14.02 -0.76 -0.39
CA ASN A 2 13.08 -1.00 -1.48
C ASN A 2 11.63 -0.77 -0.98
N SER A 3 10.89 0.15 -1.64
CA SER A 3 9.53 0.53 -1.20
C SER A 3 8.51 -0.60 -1.30
N LEU A 4 8.78 -1.65 -2.07
CA LEU A 4 7.91 -2.83 -2.13
C LEU A 4 7.81 -3.58 -0.78
N TYR A 5 8.75 -3.34 0.16
CA TYR A 5 8.64 -3.90 1.52
C TYR A 5 7.64 -3.18 2.44
N LEU A 6 7.05 -2.08 2.00
CA LEU A 6 6.03 -1.33 2.75
C LEU A 6 4.65 -2.03 2.67
N THR A 7 4.63 -3.33 2.90
CA THR A 7 3.40 -4.13 2.86
C THR A 7 3.44 -5.28 3.86
N ASP A 8 2.28 -5.77 4.21
CA ASP A 8 2.16 -7.00 4.99
C ASP A 8 2.38 -8.22 4.09
N GLY A 9 3.21 -9.18 4.50
CA GLY A 9 3.58 -10.35 3.70
C GLY A 9 2.38 -11.12 3.14
N TYR A 10 1.29 -11.26 3.91
CA TYR A 10 0.09 -11.96 3.44
C TYR A 10 -0.65 -11.26 2.29
N LYS A 11 -0.41 -9.97 2.07
CA LYS A 11 -1.04 -9.21 0.99
C LYS A 11 -0.38 -9.44 -0.38
N THR A 12 0.82 -9.98 -0.40
CA THR A 12 1.58 -10.19 -1.64
C THR A 12 0.90 -11.15 -2.63
N GLY A 13 0.03 -12.05 -2.13
CA GLY A 13 -0.78 -12.94 -2.96
C GLY A 13 -2.14 -12.39 -3.41
N HIS A 14 -2.55 -11.20 -2.99
CA HIS A 14 -3.90 -10.69 -3.26
C HIS A 14 -4.16 -10.46 -4.76
N HIS A 15 -3.15 -10.03 -5.52
CA HIS A 15 -3.30 -9.80 -6.96
C HIS A 15 -3.73 -11.05 -7.74
N GLN A 16 -3.35 -12.24 -7.27
CA GLN A 16 -3.72 -13.51 -7.88
C GLN A 16 -5.16 -13.93 -7.57
N GLN A 17 -5.81 -13.29 -6.62
CA GLN A 17 -7.16 -13.59 -6.16
C GLN A 17 -8.24 -12.77 -6.89
N TYR A 18 -7.84 -11.75 -7.64
CA TYR A 18 -8.79 -10.94 -8.39
C TYR A 18 -9.31 -11.66 -9.63
N PRO A 19 -10.60 -11.48 -9.97
CA PRO A 19 -11.13 -11.98 -11.22
C PRO A 19 -10.33 -11.50 -12.44
N LYS A 20 -10.26 -12.34 -13.49
CA LYS A 20 -9.61 -11.96 -14.74
C LYS A 20 -10.25 -10.70 -15.32
N GLY A 21 -9.42 -9.72 -15.70
CA GLY A 21 -9.86 -8.45 -16.24
C GLY A 21 -10.16 -7.38 -15.19
N THR A 22 -9.86 -7.62 -13.91
CA THR A 22 -9.90 -6.58 -12.88
C THR A 22 -8.89 -5.49 -13.23
N ASN A 23 -9.38 -4.28 -13.42
CA ASN A 23 -8.58 -3.10 -13.74
C ASN A 23 -8.68 -2.00 -12.68
N LYS A 24 -9.54 -2.16 -11.68
CA LYS A 24 -9.72 -1.22 -10.57
C LYS A 24 -10.12 -1.96 -9.31
N VAL A 25 -9.50 -1.60 -8.21
CA VAL A 25 -9.84 -2.09 -6.87
C VAL A 25 -10.23 -0.90 -6.01
N TYR A 26 -11.40 -0.96 -5.40
CA TYR A 26 -11.87 0.03 -4.45
C TYR A 26 -11.69 -0.49 -3.02
N SER A 27 -11.01 0.29 -2.19
CA SER A 27 -10.82 -0.02 -0.78
C SER A 27 -11.21 1.19 0.06
N ASN A 28 -11.73 0.95 1.25
CA ASN A 28 -12.03 2.00 2.20
C ASN A 28 -11.40 1.71 3.56
N TRP A 29 -10.96 2.77 4.21
CA TRP A 29 -10.48 2.73 5.58
C TRP A 29 -11.54 3.32 6.50
N THR A 30 -11.89 2.61 7.56
CA THR A 30 -12.87 3.04 8.55
C THR A 30 -12.38 2.74 9.97
N PRO A 31 -12.54 3.67 10.94
CA PRO A 31 -12.21 3.41 12.33
C PRO A 31 -13.22 2.41 12.91
N ARG A 32 -12.73 1.24 13.33
CA ARG A 32 -13.60 0.12 13.75
C ARG A 32 -14.02 0.16 15.20
N GLY A 33 -13.31 0.85 16.07
CA GLY A 33 -13.63 0.89 17.47
C GLY A 33 -12.57 1.60 18.31
N ASN A 34 -12.86 1.73 19.59
CA ASN A 34 -12.10 2.52 20.56
C ASN A 34 -11.42 1.69 21.66
N LYS A 35 -11.26 0.38 21.46
CA LYS A 35 -10.70 -0.53 22.49
C LYS A 35 -9.39 -0.03 23.11
N TYR A 36 -8.55 0.64 22.32
CA TYR A 36 -7.24 1.15 22.72
C TYR A 36 -7.18 2.67 22.81
N ALA A 37 -8.31 3.34 22.61
CA ALA A 37 -8.41 4.78 22.74
C ALA A 37 -8.58 5.20 24.22
N PRO A 38 -8.31 6.46 24.57
CA PRO A 38 -8.65 6.99 25.88
C PRO A 38 -10.14 6.79 26.22
N ARG A 39 -10.43 6.68 27.51
CA ARG A 39 -11.80 6.47 27.99
C ARG A 39 -12.74 7.59 27.53
N GLY A 40 -13.87 7.23 26.97
CA GLY A 40 -14.89 8.18 26.49
C GLY A 40 -14.67 8.67 25.05
N CYS A 41 -13.61 8.23 24.35
CA CYS A 41 -13.44 8.54 22.94
C CYS A 41 -14.39 7.68 22.10
N ASP A 42 -15.31 8.32 21.41
CA ASP A 42 -16.27 7.73 20.47
C ASP A 42 -16.10 8.25 19.04
N LYS A 43 -15.08 9.08 18.84
CA LYS A 43 -14.77 9.70 17.54
C LYS A 43 -13.25 9.64 17.29
N VAL A 44 -12.88 9.75 16.02
CA VAL A 44 -11.51 10.01 15.58
C VAL A 44 -11.47 11.28 14.75
N VAL A 45 -10.33 11.93 14.73
CA VAL A 45 -10.09 13.09 13.86
C VAL A 45 -9.45 12.62 12.57
N SER A 46 -10.02 12.99 11.43
CA SER A 46 -9.38 12.81 10.13
C SER A 46 -8.15 13.70 10.04
N PHE A 47 -6.96 13.12 10.04
CA PHE A 47 -5.71 13.88 10.08
C PHE A 47 -4.52 13.09 9.54
N GLY A 48 -3.60 13.77 8.85
CA GLY A 48 -2.31 13.23 8.44
C GLY A 48 -2.29 12.57 7.05
N GLN A 49 -3.43 12.42 6.38
CA GLN A 49 -3.50 11.76 5.08
C GLN A 49 -2.69 12.48 4.02
N GLN A 50 -2.66 13.82 3.98
CA GLN A 50 -1.87 14.58 3.02
C GLN A 50 -0.37 14.34 3.21
N MET A 51 0.09 14.35 4.45
CA MET A 51 1.50 14.10 4.79
C MET A 51 1.90 12.67 4.40
N VAL A 52 1.09 11.68 4.76
CA VAL A 52 1.36 10.27 4.46
C VAL A 52 1.37 10.00 2.97
N LEU A 53 0.43 10.58 2.21
CA LEU A 53 0.39 10.40 0.76
C LEU A 53 1.57 11.06 0.06
N LYS A 54 1.98 12.25 0.46
CA LYS A 54 3.18 12.90 -0.06
C LYS A 54 4.43 12.08 0.25
N TRP A 55 4.57 11.62 1.47
CA TRP A 55 5.66 10.73 1.86
C TRP A 55 5.67 9.45 1.03
N LEU A 56 4.54 8.79 0.85
CA LEU A 56 4.42 7.55 0.08
C LEU A 56 4.87 7.75 -1.38
N VAL A 57 4.43 8.83 -2.02
CA VAL A 57 4.83 9.14 -3.40
C VAL A 57 6.34 9.38 -3.47
N SER A 58 6.91 10.19 -2.57
CA SER A 58 8.36 10.44 -2.54
C SER A 58 9.16 9.17 -2.26
N GLU A 59 8.68 8.33 -1.35
CA GLU A 59 9.32 7.05 -1.02
C GLU A 59 9.38 6.11 -2.23
N PHE A 60 8.29 5.98 -2.97
CA PHE A 60 8.27 5.17 -4.20
C PHE A 60 9.10 5.79 -5.32
N GLU A 61 9.09 7.11 -5.47
CA GLU A 61 9.96 7.80 -6.45
C GLU A 61 11.44 7.51 -6.18
N GLU A 62 11.90 7.68 -4.94
CA GLU A 62 13.31 7.57 -4.57
C GLU A 62 13.79 6.12 -4.50
N ASN A 63 12.98 5.22 -3.97
CA ASN A 63 13.39 3.87 -3.58
C ASN A 63 12.81 2.74 -4.46
N PHE A 64 12.02 3.09 -5.48
CA PHE A 64 11.47 2.14 -6.44
C PHE A 64 11.61 2.66 -7.88
N PHE A 65 10.90 3.71 -8.28
CA PHE A 65 10.88 4.14 -9.68
C PHE A 65 12.22 4.67 -10.19
N SER A 66 13.01 5.36 -9.36
CA SER A 66 14.36 5.84 -9.72
C SER A 66 15.45 4.78 -9.61
N GLN A 67 15.13 3.57 -9.12
CA GLN A 67 16.08 2.46 -9.02
C GLN A 67 16.00 1.58 -10.27
N PRO A 68 17.09 0.87 -10.64
CA PRO A 68 17.03 -0.11 -11.71
C PRO A 68 15.95 -1.18 -11.44
N LYS A 69 15.07 -1.41 -12.42
CA LYS A 69 13.96 -2.36 -12.32
C LYS A 69 14.42 -3.75 -11.90
N GLU A 70 15.48 -4.26 -12.54
CA GLU A 70 16.04 -5.58 -12.26
C GLU A 70 16.50 -5.71 -10.80
N LYS A 71 17.01 -4.59 -10.23
CA LYS A 71 17.42 -4.58 -8.82
C LYS A 71 16.22 -4.69 -7.90
N VAL A 72 15.26 -3.77 -7.98
CA VAL A 72 14.15 -3.72 -7.01
C VAL A 72 13.18 -4.89 -7.15
N CYS A 73 12.87 -5.30 -8.38
CA CYS A 73 12.01 -6.47 -8.62
C CYS A 73 12.74 -7.79 -8.32
N GLY A 74 14.03 -7.88 -8.63
CA GLY A 74 14.85 -9.06 -8.32
C GLY A 74 15.06 -9.28 -6.82
N GLU A 75 15.29 -8.20 -6.06
CA GLU A 75 15.32 -8.28 -4.59
C GLU A 75 13.98 -8.82 -4.05
N MET A 76 12.86 -8.27 -4.52
CA MET A 76 11.53 -8.70 -4.07
C MET A 76 11.21 -10.14 -4.48
N LYS A 77 11.60 -10.56 -5.68
CA LYS A 77 11.48 -11.96 -6.12
C LYS A 77 12.22 -12.91 -5.18
N THR A 78 13.45 -12.58 -4.85
CA THR A 78 14.28 -13.40 -3.96
C THR A 78 13.63 -13.53 -2.57
N GLU A 79 13.26 -12.42 -1.97
CA GLU A 79 12.69 -12.40 -0.62
C GLU A 79 11.33 -13.13 -0.56
N LEU A 80 10.43 -12.86 -1.51
CA LEU A 80 9.12 -13.52 -1.53
C LEU A 80 9.21 -15.00 -1.86
N SER A 81 10.12 -15.39 -2.75
CA SER A 81 10.35 -16.82 -3.04
C SER A 81 10.87 -17.56 -1.81
N MET A 82 11.76 -16.97 -1.04
CA MET A 82 12.22 -17.51 0.24
C MET A 82 11.11 -17.56 1.28
N TYR A 83 10.34 -16.48 1.43
CA TYR A 83 9.25 -16.38 2.40
C TYR A 83 8.12 -17.38 2.12
N LEU A 84 7.74 -17.56 0.86
CA LEU A 84 6.62 -18.42 0.46
C LEU A 84 7.06 -19.87 0.15
N GLY A 85 8.35 -20.11 0.01
CA GLY A 85 8.89 -21.44 -0.35
C GLY A 85 8.59 -21.87 -1.78
N THR A 86 8.36 -20.91 -2.70
CA THR A 86 8.04 -21.17 -4.12
C THR A 86 8.63 -20.07 -5.00
N ASP A 87 8.79 -20.33 -6.29
CA ASP A 87 9.19 -19.28 -7.24
C ASP A 87 8.06 -18.24 -7.37
N TYR A 88 8.35 -17.02 -6.92
CA TYR A 88 7.35 -15.94 -6.91
C TYR A 88 7.39 -15.14 -8.21
N ASP A 89 6.22 -14.95 -8.82
CA ASP A 89 6.05 -14.13 -10.01
C ASP A 89 5.98 -12.63 -9.64
N VAL A 90 6.95 -11.86 -10.12
CA VAL A 90 7.06 -10.41 -9.88
C VAL A 90 6.59 -9.55 -11.06
N THR A 91 5.97 -10.15 -12.07
CA THR A 91 5.54 -9.44 -13.29
C THR A 91 4.73 -8.19 -12.98
N HIS A 92 3.84 -8.24 -12.00
CA HIS A 92 3.02 -7.09 -11.60
C HIS A 92 3.85 -5.96 -10.96
N PHE A 93 5.00 -6.24 -10.34
CA PHE A 93 5.93 -5.20 -9.86
C PHE A 93 6.73 -4.60 -11.01
N GLU A 94 7.10 -5.40 -11.99
CA GLU A 94 7.78 -4.92 -13.21
C GLU A 94 6.85 -4.03 -14.03
N GLU A 95 5.58 -4.41 -14.18
CA GLU A 95 4.56 -3.59 -14.83
C GLU A 95 4.32 -2.27 -14.09
N LEU A 96 4.31 -2.29 -12.75
CA LEU A 96 4.22 -1.07 -11.94
C LEU A 96 5.43 -0.16 -12.16
N HIS A 97 6.64 -0.75 -12.20
CA HIS A 97 7.86 0.03 -12.45
C HIS A 97 7.84 0.67 -13.85
N ASP A 98 7.41 -0.08 -14.87
CA ASP A 98 7.28 0.43 -16.25
C ASP A 98 6.22 1.54 -16.37
N LEU A 99 5.18 1.51 -15.54
CA LEU A 99 4.19 2.58 -15.45
C LEU A 99 4.79 3.90 -14.95
N GLY A 100 5.79 3.84 -14.07
CA GLY A 100 6.55 4.98 -13.58
C GLY A 100 5.85 5.85 -12.54
N TYR A 101 4.71 5.45 -12.01
CA TYR A 101 3.99 6.15 -10.94
C TYR A 101 3.04 5.21 -10.18
N LEU A 102 2.63 5.59 -8.97
CA LEU A 102 1.60 4.86 -8.22
C LEU A 102 0.20 5.14 -8.81
N PRO A 103 -0.48 4.15 -9.40
CA PRO A 103 -1.81 4.33 -10.00
C PRO A 103 -2.93 4.31 -8.95
N ILE A 104 -2.84 5.19 -7.96
CA ILE A 104 -3.79 5.29 -6.86
C ILE A 104 -4.55 6.62 -6.90
N GLU A 105 -5.81 6.58 -6.55
CA GLU A 105 -6.64 7.75 -6.29
C GLU A 105 -7.17 7.64 -4.85
N VAL A 106 -6.94 8.67 -4.05
CA VAL A 106 -7.37 8.69 -2.66
C VAL A 106 -8.37 9.82 -2.45
N LYS A 107 -9.51 9.48 -1.87
CA LYS A 107 -10.52 10.44 -1.41
C LYS A 107 -10.60 10.36 0.10
N SER A 108 -10.55 11.47 0.76
CA SER A 108 -10.63 11.56 2.22
C SER A 108 -11.54 12.70 2.64
N LEU A 109 -11.95 12.65 3.89
CA LEU A 109 -12.53 13.83 4.54
C LEU A 109 -11.44 14.89 4.74
N GLU A 110 -11.85 16.13 4.90
CA GLU A 110 -10.93 17.22 5.25
C GLU A 110 -10.21 16.91 6.58
N GLU A 111 -8.97 17.36 6.68
CA GLU A 111 -8.21 17.23 7.93
C GLU A 111 -8.85 18.11 9.02
N GLY A 112 -8.94 17.56 10.22
CA GLY A 112 -9.60 18.20 11.36
C GLY A 112 -11.07 17.81 11.56
N VAL A 113 -11.69 17.13 10.60
CA VAL A 113 -13.08 16.65 10.72
C VAL A 113 -13.16 15.47 11.69
N GLU A 114 -14.08 15.55 12.65
CA GLU A 114 -14.39 14.43 13.55
C GLU A 114 -15.26 13.39 12.87
N VAL A 115 -14.88 12.13 12.99
CA VAL A 115 -15.59 10.99 12.42
C VAL A 115 -16.04 10.07 13.54
N PRO A 116 -17.32 9.69 13.60
CA PRO A 116 -17.78 8.73 14.60
C PRO A 116 -17.16 7.37 14.38
N LEU A 117 -16.93 6.66 15.46
CA LEU A 117 -16.56 5.26 15.42
C LEU A 117 -17.78 4.42 15.00
N ARG A 118 -17.47 3.30 14.37
CA ARG A 118 -18.47 2.29 14.03
C ARG A 118 -19.02 1.61 15.26
#